data_dfc777a97fc7434ac17313e8e115bf70
#
_entry.id   dfc777a97fc7434ac17313e8e115bf70
#
_cell.length_a   1.000
_cell.length_b   1.000
_cell.length_c   1.000
_cell.angle_alpha   90.00
_cell.angle_beta   90.00
_cell.angle_gamma   90.00
#
_symmetry.space_group_name_H-M   'P 1'
#
loop_
_entity.id
_entity.type
_entity.pdbx_description
1 polymer ?
#
loop_
_entity_poly.entity_id
_entity_poly.type
_entity_poly.pdbx_seq_one_letter_code
_entity_poly.pdbx_strand_id
1 'polypeptide(L)'
;MMKSIGHFLIAGAFVFLFPLSVTIDAKTVPIKNLDHPRLIETGELVEVLNHPSVRIVDLRSSLDDYLKGHIPNAVYLHFENLRVSRNGIPAQLPEKINLEKIMGDYLGISRDMWVILYSEKSNPNATYLLWALDYLGHKKVGVLNGGWERWTGEKLHQTQIYPSLSPKKFFGRVKGESLAEKKRVLDRLSARNGVILDARSPKQYAGEEGEEIRKGHIPGARNIFWETTLEGDEIKIWKKKEELEKLFSDAGITKNEEVIVYCRTGREASHLFFTLKYVLGFPNIRLYRGAWVEWSADRNLPIRVGTEP
;
A
#
# COMPACT_ATOMS: atom_id res chain seq x y z
N MET A 1 -64.08 32.30 55.43
CA MET A 1 -63.64 33.04 54.23
C MET A 1 -62.39 32.40 53.75
N MET A 2 -62.44 31.42 52.79
CA MET A 2 -61.34 30.75 52.18
C MET A 2 -61.21 31.18 50.73
N LYS A 3 -60.16 31.82 50.35
CA LYS A 3 -59.82 32.20 48.96
C LYS A 3 -59.11 31.04 48.27
N SER A 4 -59.77 30.53 47.24
CA SER A 4 -59.18 29.55 46.28
C SER A 4 -58.10 30.21 45.40
N ILE A 5 -56.89 29.61 45.33
CA ILE A 5 -55.87 29.99 44.43
C ILE A 5 -55.91 28.99 43.28
N GLY A 6 -56.23 29.48 42.10
CA GLY A 6 -56.22 28.66 40.87
C GLY A 6 -54.80 28.54 40.34
N HIS A 7 -54.38 27.32 40.08
CA HIS A 7 -53.12 27.01 39.36
C HIS A 7 -53.38 26.94 37.85
N PHE A 8 -52.78 27.86 37.13
CA PHE A 8 -52.70 27.76 35.69
C PHE A 8 -51.52 26.85 35.29
N LEU A 9 -51.82 25.71 34.69
CA LEU A 9 -50.86 24.84 34.03
C LEU A 9 -50.62 25.36 32.61
N ILE A 10 -49.41 25.89 32.35
CA ILE A 10 -48.97 26.21 31.00
C ILE A 10 -48.33 24.95 30.43
N ALA A 11 -49.02 24.30 29.51
CA ALA A 11 -48.50 23.21 28.71
C ALA A 11 -47.55 23.77 27.63
N GLY A 12 -46.26 23.71 27.88
CA GLY A 12 -45.24 24.02 26.85
C GLY A 12 -45.10 22.84 25.88
N ALA A 13 -45.52 23.04 24.64
CA ALA A 13 -45.28 22.09 23.57
C ALA A 13 -43.81 22.18 23.14
N PHE A 14 -43.01 21.19 23.53
CA PHE A 14 -41.68 21.00 22.98
C PHE A 14 -41.78 20.45 21.55
N VAL A 15 -41.56 21.29 20.56
CA VAL A 15 -41.37 20.85 19.17
C VAL A 15 -39.98 20.25 19.04
N PHE A 16 -39.89 18.94 19.02
CA PHE A 16 -38.65 18.23 18.62
C PHE A 16 -38.46 18.41 17.12
N LEU A 17 -37.57 19.33 16.74
CA LEU A 17 -37.03 19.40 15.38
C LEU A 17 -36.05 18.20 15.21
N PHE A 18 -36.56 17.12 14.63
CA PHE A 18 -35.71 16.07 14.09
C PHE A 18 -34.90 16.67 12.93
N PRO A 19 -33.56 16.56 12.93
CA PRO A 19 -32.79 16.94 11.75
C PRO A 19 -33.22 16.02 10.60
N LEU A 20 -33.66 16.63 9.49
CA LEU A 20 -33.84 15.91 8.22
C LEU A 20 -32.53 15.20 7.89
N SER A 21 -32.49 13.88 8.07
CA SER A 21 -31.45 13.04 7.52
C SER A 21 -31.55 13.13 5.99
N VAL A 22 -30.67 13.92 5.40
CA VAL A 22 -30.44 13.86 3.95
C VAL A 22 -29.87 12.49 3.66
N THR A 23 -30.73 11.55 3.30
CA THR A 23 -30.30 10.30 2.69
C THR A 23 -29.74 10.64 1.31
N ILE A 24 -28.43 10.86 1.25
CA ILE A 24 -27.71 10.86 -0.03
C ILE A 24 -27.87 9.44 -0.59
N ASP A 25 -28.61 9.33 -1.67
CA ASP A 25 -28.79 8.07 -2.38
C ASP A 25 -27.40 7.58 -2.86
N ALA A 26 -26.84 6.57 -2.16
CA ALA A 26 -25.51 6.02 -2.37
C ALA A 26 -25.34 5.35 -3.76
N LYS A 27 -26.27 5.54 -4.65
CA LYS A 27 -26.35 4.77 -5.92
C LYS A 27 -25.58 5.35 -7.09
N THR A 28 -24.97 6.54 -7.03
CA THR A 28 -24.48 7.15 -8.28
C THR A 28 -23.28 8.09 -8.18
N VAL A 29 -22.29 7.84 -7.35
CA VAL A 29 -20.99 8.40 -7.68
C VAL A 29 -20.21 7.31 -8.42
N PRO A 30 -20.10 7.38 -9.77
CA PRO A 30 -19.21 6.48 -10.46
C PRO A 30 -17.82 6.80 -9.97
N ILE A 31 -17.17 5.85 -9.28
CA ILE A 31 -15.75 5.92 -9.02
C ILE A 31 -15.10 5.89 -10.40
N LYS A 32 -14.91 7.07 -11.00
CA LYS A 32 -14.38 7.19 -12.34
C LYS A 32 -12.95 6.66 -12.38
N ASN A 33 -12.68 5.76 -13.32
CA ASN A 33 -11.34 5.29 -13.71
C ASN A 33 -10.54 4.50 -12.66
N LEU A 34 -11.20 3.68 -11.84
CA LEU A 34 -10.50 2.78 -10.92
C LEU A 34 -10.43 1.32 -11.44
N ASP A 35 -10.42 1.09 -12.73
CA ASP A 35 -10.30 -0.26 -13.32
C ASP A 35 -8.87 -0.82 -13.29
N HIS A 36 -7.92 -0.01 -12.81
CA HIS A 36 -6.51 -0.39 -12.62
C HIS A 36 -5.93 0.32 -11.38
N PRO A 37 -4.92 -0.25 -10.71
CA PRO A 37 -4.29 0.36 -9.54
C PRO A 37 -3.69 1.74 -9.88
N ARG A 38 -3.84 2.71 -8.97
CA ARG A 38 -3.33 4.08 -9.14
C ARG A 38 -3.16 4.82 -7.81
N LEU A 39 -2.57 6.01 -7.87
CA LEU A 39 -2.64 6.98 -6.77
C LEU A 39 -4.06 7.54 -6.65
N ILE A 40 -4.48 7.78 -5.41
CA ILE A 40 -5.75 8.39 -5.03
C ILE A 40 -5.43 9.69 -4.31
N GLU A 41 -6.06 10.77 -4.73
CA GLU A 41 -5.97 12.04 -4.02
C GLU A 41 -6.99 12.11 -2.88
N THR A 42 -6.70 12.92 -1.86
CA THR A 42 -7.56 13.06 -0.67
C THR A 42 -8.99 13.45 -1.02
N GLY A 43 -9.17 14.39 -1.97
CA GLY A 43 -10.49 14.79 -2.46
C GLY A 43 -11.29 13.65 -3.09
N GLU A 44 -10.64 12.78 -3.87
CA GLU A 44 -11.27 11.60 -4.46
C GLU A 44 -11.70 10.60 -3.37
N LEU A 45 -10.88 10.43 -2.32
CA LEU A 45 -11.24 9.55 -1.21
C LEU A 45 -12.44 10.10 -0.43
N VAL A 46 -12.51 11.42 -0.20
CA VAL A 46 -13.66 12.06 0.47
C VAL A 46 -14.96 11.77 -0.26
N GLU A 47 -14.98 11.83 -1.60
CA GLU A 47 -16.17 11.56 -2.41
C GLU A 47 -16.71 10.13 -2.25
N VAL A 48 -15.83 9.17 -1.97
CA VAL A 48 -16.19 7.74 -1.90
C VAL A 48 -16.13 7.15 -0.51
N LEU A 49 -15.88 7.96 0.51
CA LEU A 49 -15.60 7.57 1.90
C LEU A 49 -16.68 6.63 2.48
N ASN A 50 -17.95 6.86 2.15
CA ASN A 50 -19.09 6.10 2.64
C ASN A 50 -19.66 5.13 1.60
N HIS A 51 -18.97 4.92 0.48
CA HIS A 51 -19.49 4.05 -0.57
C HIS A 51 -19.40 2.57 -0.14
N PRO A 52 -20.50 1.78 -0.20
CA PRO A 52 -20.55 0.42 0.34
C PRO A 52 -19.62 -0.57 -0.37
N SER A 53 -19.22 -0.28 -1.60
CA SER A 53 -18.26 -1.08 -2.36
C SER A 53 -16.82 -0.59 -2.21
N VAL A 54 -16.51 0.33 -1.30
CA VAL A 54 -15.18 0.78 -0.98
C VAL A 54 -14.73 0.17 0.35
N ARG A 55 -13.50 -0.32 0.40
CA ARG A 55 -12.80 -0.72 1.61
C ARG A 55 -11.55 0.14 1.76
N ILE A 56 -11.47 0.86 2.85
CA ILE A 56 -10.28 1.62 3.23
C ILE A 56 -9.49 0.78 4.22
N VAL A 57 -8.17 0.66 4.01
CA VAL A 57 -7.29 -0.10 4.91
C VAL A 57 -6.18 0.80 5.42
N ASP A 58 -6.08 0.89 6.73
CA ASP A 58 -5.00 1.56 7.44
C ASP A 58 -3.85 0.58 7.68
N LEU A 59 -2.69 0.89 7.11
CA LEU A 59 -1.47 0.08 7.22
C LEU A 59 -0.37 0.83 7.98
N ARG A 60 -0.73 1.82 8.80
CA ARG A 60 0.23 2.47 9.68
C ARG A 60 0.87 1.45 10.61
N SER A 61 2.14 1.68 10.94
CA SER A 61 2.95 0.74 11.72
C SER A 61 2.45 0.58 13.16
N SER A 62 1.81 1.63 13.71
CA SER A 62 1.36 1.68 15.09
C SER A 62 -0.16 1.47 15.20
N LEU A 63 -0.56 0.43 15.93
CA LEU A 63 -1.95 0.24 16.32
C LEU A 63 -2.46 1.41 17.18
N ASP A 64 -1.62 1.91 18.10
CA ASP A 64 -2.00 3.01 18.99
C ASP A 64 -2.32 4.29 18.20
N ASP A 65 -1.66 4.53 17.07
CA ASP A 65 -1.95 5.68 16.23
C ASP A 65 -3.27 5.51 15.48
N TYR A 66 -3.62 4.29 15.08
CA TYR A 66 -4.96 4.00 14.55
C TYR A 66 -6.04 4.23 15.63
N LEU A 67 -5.82 3.79 16.87
CA LEU A 67 -6.76 3.95 17.98
C LEU A 67 -6.96 5.42 18.36
N LYS A 68 -5.94 6.27 18.26
CA LYS A 68 -6.03 7.73 18.49
C LYS A 68 -6.87 8.44 17.42
N GLY A 69 -6.89 7.91 16.21
CA GLY A 69 -7.68 8.47 15.11
C GLY A 69 -7.28 7.84 13.77
N HIS A 70 -8.28 7.65 12.91
CA HIS A 70 -8.11 7.07 11.57
C HIS A 70 -9.10 7.69 10.57
N ILE A 71 -8.90 7.44 9.29
CA ILE A 71 -9.83 7.84 8.23
C ILE A 71 -11.16 7.10 8.46
N PRO A 72 -12.32 7.77 8.42
CA PRO A 72 -13.61 7.11 8.61
C PRO A 72 -13.76 5.87 7.72
N ASN A 73 -14.34 4.81 8.28
CA ASN A 73 -14.50 3.49 7.66
C ASN A 73 -13.21 2.73 7.34
N ALA A 74 -12.04 3.22 7.76
CA ALA A 74 -10.80 2.49 7.61
C ALA A 74 -10.71 1.31 8.59
N VAL A 75 -10.24 0.18 8.08
CA VAL A 75 -9.92 -1.03 8.85
C VAL A 75 -8.42 -1.11 9.05
N TYR A 76 -7.97 -1.37 10.26
CA TYR A 76 -6.56 -1.55 10.54
C TYR A 76 -6.07 -2.94 10.12
N LEU A 77 -4.91 -2.97 9.48
CA LEU A 77 -4.16 -4.19 9.22
C LEU A 77 -2.69 -3.97 9.61
N HIS A 78 -2.25 -4.64 10.66
CA HIS A 78 -0.83 -4.61 10.99
C HIS A 78 0.00 -5.27 9.87
N PHE A 79 1.03 -4.59 9.40
CA PHE A 79 1.83 -5.00 8.24
C PHE A 79 2.41 -6.42 8.38
N GLU A 80 2.83 -6.82 9.58
CA GLU A 80 3.42 -8.15 9.80
C GLU A 80 2.43 -9.31 9.57
N ASN A 81 1.13 -9.05 9.51
CA ASN A 81 0.13 -10.06 9.12
C ASN A 81 0.26 -10.46 7.63
N LEU A 82 0.97 -9.68 6.84
CA LEU A 82 1.27 -9.97 5.43
C LEU A 82 2.61 -10.70 5.24
N ARG A 83 3.24 -11.16 6.31
CA ARG A 83 4.58 -11.75 6.29
C ARG A 83 4.66 -13.02 7.12
N VAL A 84 5.30 -14.03 6.56
CA VAL A 84 5.53 -15.33 7.21
C VAL A 84 6.95 -15.80 6.93
N SER A 85 7.42 -16.79 7.69
CA SER A 85 8.60 -17.56 7.29
C SER A 85 8.16 -18.70 6.37
N ARG A 86 8.83 -18.85 5.23
CA ARG A 86 8.57 -19.89 4.24
C ARG A 86 9.87 -20.57 3.84
N ASN A 87 9.95 -21.90 3.98
CA ASN A 87 11.17 -22.67 3.71
C ASN A 87 12.41 -22.13 4.45
N GLY A 88 12.23 -21.65 5.67
CA GLY A 88 13.28 -21.03 6.47
C GLY A 88 13.62 -19.58 6.10
N ILE A 89 13.05 -19.01 5.03
CA ILE A 89 13.26 -17.63 4.61
C ILE A 89 12.22 -16.74 5.28
N PRO A 90 12.64 -15.73 6.07
CA PRO A 90 11.71 -14.83 6.76
C PRO A 90 11.05 -13.82 5.82
N ALA A 91 10.01 -13.16 6.32
CA ALA A 91 9.36 -12.02 5.67
C ALA A 91 8.78 -12.29 4.27
N GLN A 92 8.35 -13.52 4.04
CA GLN A 92 7.76 -13.93 2.76
C GLN A 92 6.26 -13.65 2.74
N LEU A 93 5.73 -13.39 1.53
CA LEU A 93 4.28 -13.29 1.33
C LEU A 93 3.59 -14.62 1.71
N PRO A 94 2.50 -14.60 2.48
CA PRO A 94 1.74 -15.80 2.82
C PRO A 94 1.24 -16.56 1.59
N GLU A 95 0.90 -17.82 1.78
CA GLU A 95 0.24 -18.63 0.76
C GLU A 95 -1.09 -18.02 0.35
N LYS A 96 -1.49 -18.27 -0.90
CA LYS A 96 -2.74 -17.76 -1.49
C LYS A 96 -3.94 -17.91 -0.55
N ILE A 97 -4.11 -19.10 0.05
CA ILE A 97 -5.26 -19.37 0.92
C ILE A 97 -5.29 -18.47 2.17
N ASN A 98 -4.12 -18.15 2.74
CA ASN A 98 -4.02 -17.26 3.89
C ASN A 98 -4.23 -15.81 3.49
N LEU A 99 -3.74 -15.40 2.33
CA LEU A 99 -4.03 -14.07 1.77
C LEU A 99 -5.54 -13.91 1.50
N GLU A 100 -6.19 -14.91 0.95
CA GLU A 100 -7.65 -14.90 0.70
C GLU A 100 -8.44 -14.73 2.01
N LYS A 101 -8.01 -15.39 3.09
CA LYS A 101 -8.59 -15.19 4.42
C LYS A 101 -8.36 -13.78 4.96
N ILE A 102 -7.14 -13.26 4.82
CA ILE A 102 -6.86 -11.87 5.24
C ILE A 102 -7.76 -10.90 4.50
N MET A 103 -7.88 -11.03 3.17
CA MET A 103 -8.70 -10.12 2.36
C MET A 103 -10.20 -10.29 2.68
N GLY A 104 -10.69 -11.52 2.70
CA GLY A 104 -12.11 -11.81 2.86
C GLY A 104 -12.59 -11.77 4.30
N ASP A 105 -12.00 -12.57 5.17
CA ASP A 105 -12.51 -12.79 6.52
C ASP A 105 -12.18 -11.61 7.45
N TYR A 106 -10.96 -11.06 7.37
CA TYR A 106 -10.52 -9.98 8.27
C TYR A 106 -10.79 -8.58 7.72
N LEU A 107 -10.53 -8.34 6.42
CA LEU A 107 -10.73 -7.01 5.84
C LEU A 107 -12.10 -6.83 5.20
N GLY A 108 -12.92 -7.89 5.10
CA GLY A 108 -14.25 -7.82 4.49
C GLY A 108 -14.21 -7.39 3.02
N ILE A 109 -13.19 -7.79 2.27
CA ILE A 109 -13.01 -7.46 0.86
C ILE A 109 -13.57 -8.57 -0.01
N SER A 110 -14.35 -8.21 -1.04
CA SER A 110 -14.71 -9.08 -2.16
C SER A 110 -14.09 -8.58 -3.47
N ARG A 111 -14.08 -9.40 -4.51
CA ARG A 111 -13.40 -9.07 -5.78
C ARG A 111 -13.96 -7.86 -6.52
N ASP A 112 -15.18 -7.51 -6.30
CA ASP A 112 -15.89 -6.39 -6.90
C ASP A 112 -15.65 -5.07 -6.17
N MET A 113 -15.14 -5.12 -4.94
CA MET A 113 -14.89 -3.93 -4.12
C MET A 113 -13.63 -3.17 -4.55
N TRP A 114 -13.66 -1.89 -4.26
CA TRP A 114 -12.52 -0.98 -4.30
C TRP A 114 -11.76 -1.05 -2.99
N VAL A 115 -10.45 -1.11 -3.08
CA VAL A 115 -9.57 -1.12 -1.90
C VAL A 115 -8.68 0.10 -1.95
N ILE A 116 -8.84 1.01 -1.00
CA ILE A 116 -7.98 2.20 -0.87
C ILE A 116 -7.08 2.01 0.34
N LEU A 117 -5.79 2.10 0.11
CA LEU A 117 -4.73 1.78 1.05
C LEU A 117 -4.02 3.05 1.48
N TYR A 118 -3.74 3.20 2.76
CA TYR A 118 -2.87 4.27 3.23
C TYR A 118 -1.96 3.81 4.37
N SER A 119 -0.88 4.54 4.54
CA SER A 119 0.08 4.38 5.64
C SER A 119 0.57 5.77 6.08
N GLU A 120 1.43 5.81 7.08
CA GLU A 120 2.12 7.04 7.47
C GLU A 120 3.26 7.38 6.49
N LYS A 121 3.50 8.67 6.26
CA LYS A 121 4.63 9.23 5.50
C LYS A 121 4.92 8.51 4.18
N SER A 122 3.87 8.09 3.49
CA SER A 122 3.96 7.22 2.28
C SER A 122 4.80 5.95 2.49
N ASN A 123 4.86 5.45 3.72
CA ASN A 123 5.53 4.20 4.07
C ASN A 123 5.08 3.06 3.14
N PRO A 124 6.01 2.23 2.66
CA PRO A 124 5.72 1.17 1.69
C PRO A 124 4.75 0.06 2.13
N ASN A 125 4.24 0.09 3.35
CA ASN A 125 3.25 -0.90 3.80
C ASN A 125 2.00 -0.92 2.89
N ALA A 126 1.52 0.26 2.46
CA ALA A 126 0.37 0.38 1.56
C ALA A 126 0.66 -0.24 0.18
N THR A 127 1.82 0.05 -0.40
CA THR A 127 2.23 -0.53 -1.68
C THR A 127 2.51 -2.03 -1.60
N TYR A 128 2.91 -2.54 -0.43
CA TYR A 128 3.10 -3.98 -0.23
C TYR A 128 1.76 -4.74 -0.26
N LEU A 129 0.72 -4.22 0.39
CA LEU A 129 -0.61 -4.81 0.28
C LEU A 129 -1.17 -4.67 -1.15
N LEU A 130 -0.91 -3.55 -1.83
CA LEU A 130 -1.27 -3.42 -3.26
C LEU A 130 -0.60 -4.52 -4.10
N TRP A 131 0.71 -4.75 -3.91
CA TRP A 131 1.42 -5.82 -4.62
C TRP A 131 0.83 -7.21 -4.31
N ALA A 132 0.45 -7.48 -3.06
CA ALA A 132 -0.23 -8.72 -2.69
C ALA A 132 -1.58 -8.87 -3.38
N LEU A 133 -2.37 -7.80 -3.48
CA LEU A 133 -3.64 -7.76 -4.20
C LEU A 133 -3.44 -7.92 -5.71
N ASP A 134 -2.42 -7.29 -6.30
CA ASP A 134 -2.05 -7.47 -7.70
C ASP A 134 -1.63 -8.92 -8.00
N TYR A 135 -0.82 -9.52 -7.13
CA TYR A 135 -0.48 -10.95 -7.20
C TYR A 135 -1.72 -11.85 -7.18
N LEU A 136 -2.74 -11.51 -6.40
CA LEU A 136 -4.03 -12.20 -6.36
C LEU A 136 -4.96 -11.82 -7.53
N GLY A 137 -4.51 -10.96 -8.45
CA GLY A 137 -5.26 -10.52 -9.63
C GLY A 137 -6.41 -9.58 -9.32
N HIS A 138 -6.37 -8.89 -8.17
CA HIS A 138 -7.31 -7.83 -7.82
C HIS A 138 -6.80 -6.49 -8.37
N LYS A 139 -7.60 -5.83 -9.23
CA LYS A 139 -7.17 -4.62 -9.93
C LYS A 139 -7.75 -3.32 -9.35
N LYS A 140 -8.82 -3.42 -8.59
CA LYS A 140 -9.52 -2.27 -8.03
C LYS A 140 -8.84 -1.79 -6.74
N VAL A 141 -7.65 -1.22 -6.86
CA VAL A 141 -6.82 -0.81 -5.71
C VAL A 141 -6.29 0.60 -5.92
N GLY A 142 -6.30 1.41 -4.87
CA GLY A 142 -5.66 2.72 -4.85
C GLY A 142 -4.75 2.89 -3.65
N VAL A 143 -3.70 3.67 -3.79
CA VAL A 143 -2.85 4.13 -2.69
C VAL A 143 -3.08 5.63 -2.51
N LEU A 144 -3.41 6.04 -1.29
CA LEU A 144 -3.63 7.44 -0.94
C LEU A 144 -2.30 8.20 -1.00
N ASN A 145 -2.21 9.14 -1.92
CA ASN A 145 -1.05 9.99 -2.11
C ASN A 145 -0.84 10.92 -0.91
N GLY A 146 0.31 10.82 -0.27
CA GLY A 146 0.62 11.55 0.96
C GLY A 146 0.11 10.90 2.25
N GLY A 147 -0.63 9.80 2.17
CA GLY A 147 -1.06 8.98 3.30
C GLY A 147 -1.78 9.73 4.41
N TRP A 148 -1.53 9.30 5.64
CA TRP A 148 -2.15 9.86 6.84
C TRP A 148 -1.78 11.33 7.08
N GLU A 149 -0.53 11.70 6.84
CA GLU A 149 -0.03 13.07 7.09
C GLU A 149 -0.73 14.08 6.19
N ARG A 150 -0.99 13.73 4.93
CA ARG A 150 -1.74 14.60 4.03
C ARG A 150 -3.19 14.72 4.45
N TRP A 151 -3.84 13.61 4.84
CA TRP A 151 -5.20 13.61 5.34
C TRP A 151 -5.37 14.55 6.53
N THR A 152 -4.46 14.47 7.50
CA THR A 152 -4.48 15.32 8.69
C THR A 152 -4.03 16.75 8.42
N GLY A 153 -3.04 16.94 7.56
CA GLY A 153 -2.55 18.27 7.14
C GLY A 153 -3.62 19.09 6.42
N GLU A 154 -4.48 18.44 5.64
CA GLU A 154 -5.66 19.05 5.00
C GLU A 154 -6.86 19.19 5.98
N LYS A 155 -6.68 18.83 7.26
CA LYS A 155 -7.70 18.91 8.34
C LYS A 155 -8.99 18.15 8.00
N LEU A 156 -8.87 17.03 7.29
CA LEU A 156 -9.99 16.19 6.95
C LEU A 156 -10.48 15.40 8.18
N HIS A 157 -11.75 14.97 8.13
CA HIS A 157 -12.40 14.32 9.24
C HIS A 157 -11.71 13.02 9.66
N GLN A 158 -11.47 12.88 10.98
CA GLN A 158 -10.92 11.70 11.62
C GLN A 158 -11.96 11.12 12.59
N THR A 159 -11.87 9.84 12.84
CA THR A 159 -12.75 9.15 13.78
C THR A 159 -11.99 8.14 14.63
N GLN A 160 -12.58 7.76 15.77
CA GLN A 160 -12.19 6.61 16.58
C GLN A 160 -13.24 5.49 16.52
N ILE A 161 -14.27 5.66 15.68
CA ILE A 161 -15.35 4.70 15.53
C ILE A 161 -14.90 3.61 14.54
N TYR A 162 -14.82 2.37 15.02
CA TYR A 162 -14.45 1.24 14.18
C TYR A 162 -15.57 0.88 13.20
N PRO A 163 -15.23 0.58 11.94
CA PRO A 163 -16.22 0.15 10.99
C PRO A 163 -16.80 -1.21 11.35
N SER A 164 -18.11 -1.36 11.19
CA SER A 164 -18.74 -2.68 11.26
C SER A 164 -18.42 -3.48 10.01
N LEU A 165 -17.83 -4.66 10.18
CA LEU A 165 -17.41 -5.52 9.09
C LEU A 165 -18.18 -6.84 9.10
N SER A 166 -18.62 -7.24 7.92
CA SER A 166 -19.03 -8.62 7.68
C SER A 166 -17.96 -9.33 6.86
N PRO A 167 -17.53 -10.53 7.28
CA PRO A 167 -16.63 -11.36 6.48
C PRO A 167 -17.18 -11.56 5.06
N LYS A 168 -16.28 -11.57 4.07
CA LYS A 168 -16.61 -11.80 2.67
C LYS A 168 -15.74 -12.93 2.11
N LYS A 169 -16.19 -13.51 1.01
CA LYS A 169 -15.35 -14.48 0.29
C LYS A 169 -14.50 -13.75 -0.74
N PHE A 170 -13.20 -13.92 -0.64
CA PHE A 170 -12.24 -13.41 -1.60
C PHE A 170 -11.57 -14.59 -2.32
N PHE A 171 -11.67 -14.65 -3.64
CA PHE A 171 -11.04 -15.68 -4.47
C PHE A 171 -10.00 -15.04 -5.39
N GLY A 172 -8.73 -15.18 -5.05
CA GLY A 172 -7.62 -14.67 -5.84
C GLY A 172 -7.39 -15.51 -7.10
N ARG A 173 -7.02 -14.82 -8.18
CA ARG A 173 -6.48 -15.46 -9.40
C ARG A 173 -5.01 -15.07 -9.49
N VAL A 174 -4.14 -15.96 -8.98
CA VAL A 174 -2.70 -15.70 -8.93
C VAL A 174 -2.16 -15.35 -10.32
N LYS A 175 -1.47 -14.23 -10.39
CA LYS A 175 -0.72 -13.78 -11.55
C LYS A 175 0.77 -13.86 -11.26
N GLY A 176 1.44 -14.85 -11.84
CA GLY A 176 2.88 -15.03 -11.72
C GLY A 176 3.72 -13.90 -12.31
N GLU A 177 3.09 -13.02 -13.08
CA GLU A 177 3.75 -11.89 -13.74
C GLU A 177 4.25 -10.81 -12.78
N SER A 178 3.68 -10.71 -11.58
CA SER A 178 4.05 -9.68 -10.59
C SER A 178 5.14 -10.13 -9.62
N LEU A 179 5.60 -11.38 -9.75
CA LEU A 179 6.52 -12.01 -8.82
C LEU A 179 7.71 -12.62 -9.54
N ALA A 180 8.91 -12.46 -8.96
CA ALA A 180 10.11 -13.20 -9.34
C ALA A 180 10.57 -14.08 -8.18
N GLU A 181 10.92 -15.31 -8.48
CA GLU A 181 11.63 -16.22 -7.58
C GLU A 181 13.15 -16.12 -7.85
N LYS A 182 13.98 -16.63 -6.94
CA LYS A 182 15.45 -16.66 -7.05
C LYS A 182 15.93 -17.14 -8.43
N LYS A 183 15.32 -18.19 -8.96
CA LYS A 183 15.67 -18.70 -10.29
C LYS A 183 15.53 -17.63 -11.38
N ARG A 184 14.48 -16.83 -11.35
CA ARG A 184 14.28 -15.77 -12.36
C ARG A 184 15.37 -14.70 -12.28
N VAL A 185 15.82 -14.34 -11.06
CA VAL A 185 16.93 -13.41 -10.87
C VAL A 185 18.23 -13.99 -11.43
N LEU A 186 18.53 -15.27 -11.16
CA LEU A 186 19.70 -15.96 -11.70
C LEU A 186 19.67 -16.04 -13.23
N ASP A 187 18.50 -16.35 -13.82
CA ASP A 187 18.34 -16.38 -15.27
C ASP A 187 18.66 -14.99 -15.89
N ARG A 188 18.30 -13.90 -15.21
CA ARG A 188 18.61 -12.52 -15.66
C ARG A 188 20.09 -12.19 -15.58
N LEU A 189 20.75 -12.58 -14.50
CA LEU A 189 22.20 -12.40 -14.39
C LEU A 189 22.96 -13.12 -15.50
N SER A 190 22.55 -14.35 -15.79
CA SER A 190 23.20 -15.18 -16.81
C SER A 190 22.98 -14.64 -18.24
N ALA A 191 21.75 -14.22 -18.54
CA ALA A 191 21.37 -13.73 -19.87
C ALA A 191 21.81 -12.29 -20.14
N ARG A 192 22.22 -11.53 -19.12
CA ARG A 192 22.55 -10.09 -19.19
C ARG A 192 21.50 -9.24 -19.89
N ASN A 193 20.23 -9.63 -19.76
CA ASN A 193 19.09 -8.92 -20.34
C ASN A 193 18.10 -8.54 -19.24
N GLY A 194 17.49 -7.36 -19.34
CA GLY A 194 16.64 -6.77 -18.31
C GLY A 194 17.41 -6.15 -17.15
N VAL A 195 16.69 -5.56 -16.23
CA VAL A 195 17.21 -4.76 -15.13
C VAL A 195 16.89 -5.44 -13.79
N ILE A 196 17.88 -5.52 -12.92
CA ILE A 196 17.68 -5.81 -11.49
C ILE A 196 17.83 -4.48 -10.76
N LEU A 197 16.86 -4.12 -9.93
CA LEU A 197 16.77 -2.82 -9.27
C LEU A 197 16.70 -2.99 -7.75
N ASP A 198 17.69 -2.43 -7.05
CA ASP A 198 17.75 -2.40 -5.59
C ASP A 198 17.10 -1.12 -5.06
N ALA A 199 16.05 -1.28 -4.25
CA ALA A 199 15.31 -0.18 -3.66
C ALA A 199 15.86 0.31 -2.32
N ARG A 200 16.90 -0.34 -1.77
CA ARG A 200 17.51 0.01 -0.48
C ARG A 200 18.31 1.31 -0.55
N SER A 201 18.67 1.83 0.62
CA SER A 201 19.56 2.99 0.70
C SER A 201 20.90 2.75 -0.03
N PRO A 202 21.56 3.81 -0.54
CA PRO A 202 22.87 3.67 -1.18
C PRO A 202 23.92 2.99 -0.30
N LYS A 203 23.90 3.24 1.00
CA LYS A 203 24.83 2.61 1.95
C LYS A 203 24.59 1.11 2.11
N GLN A 204 23.32 0.68 2.15
CA GLN A 204 23.00 -0.75 2.18
C GLN A 204 23.38 -1.44 0.87
N TYR A 205 23.17 -0.77 -0.27
CA TYR A 205 23.57 -1.24 -1.58
C TYR A 205 25.09 -1.39 -1.68
N ALA A 206 25.84 -0.38 -1.25
CA ALA A 206 27.29 -0.40 -1.26
C ALA A 206 27.91 -1.42 -0.27
N GLY A 207 27.11 -1.95 0.67
CA GLY A 207 27.60 -2.87 1.70
C GLY A 207 28.21 -2.18 2.91
N GLU A 208 28.06 -0.87 3.04
CA GLU A 208 28.52 -0.08 4.19
C GLU A 208 27.62 -0.27 5.40
N GLU A 209 26.32 -0.51 5.18
CA GLU A 209 25.31 -0.75 6.20
C GLU A 209 24.58 -2.07 5.94
N GLY A 210 23.82 -2.54 6.93
CA GLY A 210 23.00 -3.74 6.86
C GLY A 210 23.22 -4.68 8.05
N GLU A 211 22.22 -5.50 8.34
CA GLU A 211 22.24 -6.45 9.46
C GLU A 211 22.66 -7.85 9.01
N GLU A 212 22.65 -8.13 7.72
CA GLU A 212 23.02 -9.42 7.16
C GLU A 212 24.54 -9.63 7.23
N ILE A 213 24.97 -10.88 7.47
CA ILE A 213 26.40 -11.25 7.54
C ILE A 213 27.12 -10.92 6.23
N ARG A 214 26.45 -11.12 5.10
CA ARG A 214 26.97 -10.78 3.78
C ARG A 214 26.31 -9.48 3.32
N LYS A 215 27.11 -8.43 3.17
CA LYS A 215 26.68 -7.08 2.78
C LYS A 215 27.00 -6.79 1.32
N GLY A 216 26.31 -5.85 0.72
CA GLY A 216 26.44 -5.47 -0.68
C GLY A 216 25.13 -5.65 -1.44
N HIS A 217 25.20 -5.99 -2.72
CA HIS A 217 24.06 -6.09 -3.61
C HIS A 217 24.19 -7.27 -4.59
N ILE A 218 23.11 -7.57 -5.31
CA ILE A 218 23.12 -8.55 -6.41
C ILE A 218 23.95 -7.98 -7.55
N PRO A 219 24.99 -8.67 -8.06
CA PRO A 219 25.81 -8.16 -9.15
C PRO A 219 25.00 -7.70 -10.37
N GLY A 220 25.34 -6.55 -10.93
CA GLY A 220 24.58 -5.95 -12.04
C GLY A 220 23.28 -5.25 -11.65
N ALA A 221 22.92 -5.25 -10.37
CA ALA A 221 21.78 -4.48 -9.91
C ALA A 221 22.07 -2.99 -9.91
N ARG A 222 21.14 -2.17 -10.36
CA ARG A 222 21.16 -0.71 -10.23
C ARG A 222 20.49 -0.29 -8.94
N ASN A 223 20.95 0.80 -8.33
CA ASN A 223 20.33 1.32 -7.11
C ASN A 223 19.47 2.53 -7.40
N ILE A 224 18.21 2.46 -6.99
CA ILE A 224 17.33 3.62 -6.84
C ILE A 224 16.66 3.50 -5.48
N PHE A 225 17.11 4.34 -4.55
CA PHE A 225 16.51 4.39 -3.21
C PHE A 225 15.04 4.82 -3.32
N TRP A 226 14.14 4.02 -2.78
CA TRP A 226 12.70 4.21 -2.98
C TRP A 226 12.20 5.62 -2.60
N GLU A 227 12.77 6.24 -1.55
CA GLU A 227 12.37 7.59 -1.13
C GLU A 227 12.69 8.67 -2.16
N THR A 228 13.63 8.43 -3.09
CA THR A 228 13.94 9.39 -4.16
C THR A 228 12.79 9.62 -5.13
N THR A 229 11.78 8.76 -5.10
CA THR A 229 10.54 8.90 -5.87
C THR A 229 9.52 9.81 -5.21
N LEU A 230 9.78 10.25 -3.98
CA LEU A 230 8.92 11.12 -3.20
C LEU A 230 9.48 12.53 -3.11
N GLU A 231 8.59 13.49 -2.85
CA GLU A 231 8.92 14.88 -2.54
C GLU A 231 8.16 15.36 -1.30
N GLY A 232 8.57 16.50 -0.75
CA GLY A 232 8.02 17.08 0.49
C GLY A 232 8.76 16.59 1.74
N ASP A 233 8.66 17.35 2.82
CA ASP A 233 9.33 17.06 4.09
C ASP A 233 8.39 16.33 5.06
N GLU A 234 7.40 17.01 5.57
CA GLU A 234 6.43 16.44 6.53
C GLU A 234 5.39 15.55 5.81
N ILE A 235 4.92 15.99 4.66
CA ILE A 235 3.97 15.25 3.82
C ILE A 235 4.71 14.74 2.59
N LYS A 236 4.97 13.45 2.56
CA LYS A 236 5.65 12.77 1.45
C LYS A 236 4.63 12.37 0.38
N ILE A 237 4.72 12.97 -0.80
CA ILE A 237 3.90 12.64 -1.98
C ILE A 237 4.78 12.11 -3.12
N TRP A 238 4.19 11.36 -4.03
CA TRP A 238 4.92 10.98 -5.25
C TRP A 238 5.30 12.22 -6.06
N LYS A 239 6.53 12.24 -6.55
CA LYS A 239 6.99 13.24 -7.52
C LYS A 239 6.14 13.21 -8.78
N LYS A 240 6.16 14.29 -9.53
CA LYS A 240 5.47 14.38 -10.83
C LYS A 240 5.97 13.29 -11.77
N LYS A 241 5.08 12.86 -12.66
CA LYS A 241 5.37 11.76 -13.58
C LYS A 241 6.62 12.01 -14.42
N GLU A 242 6.81 13.23 -14.90
CA GLU A 242 7.94 13.64 -15.73
C GLU A 242 9.27 13.54 -14.96
N GLU A 243 9.27 13.90 -13.68
CA GLU A 243 10.45 13.80 -12.82
C GLU A 243 10.79 12.33 -12.51
N LEU A 244 9.77 11.50 -12.29
CA LEU A 244 9.94 10.06 -12.13
C LEU A 244 10.45 9.40 -13.42
N GLU A 245 9.90 9.75 -14.58
CA GLU A 245 10.38 9.25 -15.88
C GLU A 245 11.86 9.61 -16.08
N LYS A 246 12.25 10.85 -15.75
CA LYS A 246 13.66 11.27 -15.78
C LYS A 246 14.53 10.48 -14.83
N LEU A 247 14.12 10.31 -13.56
CA LEU A 247 14.86 9.57 -12.55
C LEU A 247 15.22 8.15 -13.02
N PHE A 248 14.24 7.43 -13.58
CA PHE A 248 14.46 6.07 -14.06
C PHE A 248 15.24 6.03 -15.38
N SER A 249 15.03 6.97 -16.29
CA SER A 249 15.76 7.03 -17.54
C SER A 249 17.24 7.38 -17.33
N ASP A 250 17.56 8.28 -16.41
CA ASP A 250 18.94 8.63 -16.04
C ASP A 250 19.70 7.41 -15.46
N ALA A 251 18.99 6.52 -14.78
CA ALA A 251 19.51 5.23 -14.34
C ALA A 251 19.52 4.16 -15.46
N GLY A 252 19.18 4.53 -16.68
CA GLY A 252 19.14 3.64 -17.85
C GLY A 252 18.02 2.60 -17.81
N ILE A 253 16.93 2.86 -17.09
CA ILE A 253 15.79 1.93 -16.96
C ILE A 253 14.71 2.34 -17.96
N THR A 254 14.34 1.44 -18.86
CA THR A 254 13.39 1.70 -19.94
C THR A 254 12.18 0.76 -19.92
N LYS A 255 11.08 1.17 -20.56
CA LYS A 255 9.84 0.37 -20.64
C LYS A 255 9.97 -0.90 -21.48
N ASN A 256 11.02 -1.03 -22.26
CA ASN A 256 11.23 -2.17 -23.17
C ASN A 256 11.82 -3.39 -22.46
N GLU A 257 12.26 -3.24 -21.22
CA GLU A 257 12.95 -4.27 -20.47
C GLU A 257 12.05 -4.86 -19.36
N GLU A 258 12.34 -6.09 -18.98
CA GLU A 258 11.82 -6.61 -17.72
C GLU A 258 12.64 -6.03 -16.56
N VAL A 259 11.96 -5.44 -15.57
CA VAL A 259 12.59 -4.93 -14.36
C VAL A 259 12.21 -5.82 -13.18
N ILE A 260 13.20 -6.38 -12.50
CA ILE A 260 13.02 -7.12 -11.25
C ILE A 260 13.46 -6.22 -10.10
N VAL A 261 12.53 -5.78 -9.29
CA VAL A 261 12.82 -4.94 -8.12
C VAL A 261 13.01 -5.79 -6.87
N TYR A 262 13.96 -5.42 -6.03
CA TYR A 262 14.14 -6.03 -4.71
C TYR A 262 14.57 -4.98 -3.67
N CYS A 263 14.44 -5.33 -2.41
CA CYS A 263 15.02 -4.62 -1.29
C CYS A 263 15.46 -5.63 -0.23
N ARG A 264 15.49 -5.26 1.04
CA ARG A 264 15.83 -6.20 2.10
C ARG A 264 14.83 -7.36 2.23
N THR A 265 13.52 -7.05 2.29
CA THR A 265 12.43 -7.99 2.58
C THR A 265 11.19 -7.82 1.67
N GLY A 266 11.29 -7.05 0.59
CA GLY A 266 10.21 -6.82 -0.38
C GLY A 266 9.37 -5.56 -0.14
N ARG A 267 9.43 -4.94 1.05
CA ARG A 267 8.59 -3.81 1.42
C ARG A 267 8.90 -2.56 0.58
N GLU A 268 10.10 -2.03 0.64
CA GLU A 268 10.54 -0.86 -0.14
C GLU A 268 10.49 -1.14 -1.66
N ALA A 269 10.78 -2.39 -2.05
CA ALA A 269 10.66 -2.82 -3.45
C ALA A 269 9.23 -2.73 -3.97
N SER A 270 8.22 -2.92 -3.12
CA SER A 270 6.82 -2.78 -3.52
C SER A 270 6.46 -1.34 -3.90
N HIS A 271 7.13 -0.35 -3.32
CA HIS A 271 6.97 1.06 -3.68
C HIS A 271 7.49 1.33 -5.10
N LEU A 272 8.69 0.86 -5.44
CA LEU A 272 9.22 0.98 -6.80
C LEU A 272 8.40 0.14 -7.80
N PHE A 273 7.94 -1.05 -7.40
CA PHE A 273 7.02 -1.85 -8.21
C PHE A 273 5.76 -1.06 -8.57
N PHE A 274 5.13 -0.44 -7.57
CA PHE A 274 3.94 0.40 -7.78
C PHE A 274 4.26 1.61 -8.67
N THR A 275 5.33 2.34 -8.38
CA THR A 275 5.75 3.52 -9.14
C THR A 275 5.99 3.19 -10.61
N LEU A 276 6.79 2.16 -10.88
CA LEU A 276 7.09 1.75 -12.27
C LEU A 276 5.85 1.25 -13.00
N LYS A 277 5.12 0.30 -12.39
CA LYS A 277 4.01 -0.38 -13.06
C LYS A 277 2.78 0.50 -13.22
N TYR A 278 2.39 1.24 -12.17
CA TYR A 278 1.10 1.89 -12.12
C TYR A 278 1.14 3.41 -12.24
N VAL A 279 2.22 4.06 -11.85
CA VAL A 279 2.39 5.50 -12.08
C VAL A 279 3.02 5.76 -13.45
N LEU A 280 4.05 4.99 -13.81
CA LEU A 280 4.79 5.19 -15.05
C LEU A 280 4.35 4.28 -16.22
N GLY A 281 3.59 3.21 -15.94
CA GLY A 281 3.06 2.32 -16.96
C GLY A 281 4.08 1.37 -17.61
N PHE A 282 5.07 0.93 -16.85
CA PHE A 282 5.99 -0.11 -17.29
C PHE A 282 5.27 -1.47 -17.38
N PRO A 283 5.34 -2.19 -18.50
CA PRO A 283 4.55 -3.40 -18.68
C PRO A 283 5.09 -4.63 -17.92
N ASN A 284 6.41 -4.72 -17.74
CA ASN A 284 7.09 -5.93 -17.29
C ASN A 284 7.85 -5.71 -15.98
N ILE A 285 7.13 -5.49 -14.88
CA ILE A 285 7.70 -5.30 -13.54
C ILE A 285 7.40 -6.51 -12.67
N ARG A 286 8.43 -7.02 -12.00
CA ARG A 286 8.33 -8.09 -11.01
C ARG A 286 8.98 -7.68 -9.70
N LEU A 287 8.45 -8.18 -8.59
CA LEU A 287 9.11 -8.07 -7.29
C LEU A 287 9.77 -9.41 -6.95
N TYR A 288 11.06 -9.38 -6.64
CA TYR A 288 11.77 -10.57 -6.15
C TYR A 288 11.34 -10.87 -4.71
N ARG A 289 10.55 -11.95 -4.57
CA ARG A 289 9.91 -12.32 -3.31
C ARG A 289 10.91 -12.67 -2.21
N GLY A 290 11.96 -13.41 -2.55
CA GLY A 290 13.01 -13.81 -1.61
C GLY A 290 13.84 -12.66 -1.08
N ALA A 291 13.94 -11.58 -1.87
CA ALA A 291 14.62 -10.35 -1.54
C ALA A 291 16.10 -10.54 -1.13
N TRP A 292 16.71 -9.53 -0.52
CA TRP A 292 18.10 -9.60 -0.09
C TRP A 292 18.32 -10.63 1.02
N VAL A 293 17.35 -10.85 1.91
CA VAL A 293 17.47 -11.82 2.99
C VAL A 293 17.62 -13.26 2.49
N GLU A 294 16.99 -13.62 1.37
CA GLU A 294 17.21 -14.92 0.72
C GLU A 294 18.54 -14.97 0.00
N TRP A 295 18.86 -13.90 -0.76
CA TRP A 295 20.05 -13.85 -1.59
C TRP A 295 21.34 -13.86 -0.76
N SER A 296 21.42 -13.01 0.25
CA SER A 296 22.61 -12.87 1.10
C SER A 296 22.86 -14.09 1.98
N ALA A 297 21.82 -14.84 2.34
CA ALA A 297 21.95 -16.07 3.14
C ALA A 297 22.55 -17.25 2.36
N ASP A 298 22.36 -17.30 1.04
CA ASP A 298 22.88 -18.38 0.19
C ASP A 298 24.33 -18.12 -0.20
N ARG A 299 25.27 -18.84 0.44
CA ARG A 299 26.73 -18.67 0.24
C ARG A 299 27.20 -18.98 -1.17
N ASN A 300 26.40 -19.69 -1.97
CA ASN A 300 26.73 -20.01 -3.36
C ASN A 300 26.37 -18.88 -4.32
N LEU A 301 25.64 -17.87 -3.87
CA LEU A 301 25.24 -16.75 -4.71
C LEU A 301 26.28 -15.63 -4.67
N PRO A 302 26.56 -15.00 -5.82
CA PRO A 302 27.52 -13.90 -5.90
C PRO A 302 26.95 -12.64 -5.22
N ILE A 303 27.85 -11.85 -4.64
CA ILE A 303 27.56 -10.54 -4.07
C ILE A 303 28.62 -9.56 -4.57
N ARG A 304 28.20 -8.33 -4.83
CA ARG A 304 29.08 -7.21 -5.11
C ARG A 304 29.02 -6.19 -3.98
N VAL A 305 30.17 -5.60 -3.69
CA VAL A 305 30.33 -4.52 -2.70
C VAL A 305 30.83 -3.28 -3.43
N GLY A 306 30.43 -2.11 -2.97
CA GLY A 306 30.74 -0.82 -3.60
C GLY A 306 29.53 -0.26 -4.34
N THR A 307 29.73 0.87 -5.03
CA THR A 307 28.66 1.64 -5.69
C THR A 307 28.40 1.21 -7.13
N GLU A 308 29.30 0.43 -7.72
CA GLU A 308 29.17 -0.04 -9.11
C GLU A 308 28.23 -1.24 -9.21
N PRO A 309 27.38 -1.30 -10.24
CA PRO A 309 26.45 -2.41 -10.48
C PRO A 309 27.10 -3.78 -10.63
#